data_c553997132279f03b6dfdfbc8060a8ee
#
_entry.id   c553997132279f03b6dfdfbc8060a8ee
#
_cell.length_a   1.000
_cell.length_b   1.000
_cell.length_c   1.000
_cell.angle_alpha   90.00
_cell.angle_beta   90.00
_cell.angle_gamma   90.00
#
_symmetry.space_group_name_H-M   'P 1'
#
loop_
_entity.id
_entity.type
_entity.pdbx_description
1 polymer ?
#
loop_
_entity_poly.entity_id
_entity_poly.type
_entity_poly.pdbx_seq_one_letter_code
_entity_poly.pdbx_strand_id
1 'polypeptide(L)'
;MSRPARDLVQMARQQMTRYWWETCRGDHELFTSQIVLDEAGAGDPQSAQARLDLLEPLPLLEISQPVLLFAQKIIMGGLLPVEADRDSAHIATATVHQLDALLSLNFRHLVNASIQMRLRRLALREGYELPVICTPEELMDVTK
;
A
#
# COMPACT_ATOMS: atom_id res chain seq x y z
N MET A 1 -7.39 -5.90 -24.56
CA MET A 1 -6.35 -6.01 -23.53
C MET A 1 -6.76 -5.30 -22.26
N SER A 2 -6.72 -5.98 -21.16
CA SER A 2 -6.96 -5.33 -19.87
C SER A 2 -5.76 -4.46 -19.50
N ARG A 3 -6.01 -3.34 -18.84
CA ARG A 3 -4.93 -2.51 -18.32
C ARG A 3 -4.17 -3.28 -17.22
N PRO A 4 -2.87 -3.01 -17.02
CA PRO A 4 -2.16 -3.60 -15.90
C PRO A 4 -2.76 -3.15 -14.56
N ALA A 5 -2.71 -4.02 -13.56
CA ALA A 5 -3.14 -3.68 -12.22
C ALA A 5 -2.26 -2.56 -11.65
N ARG A 6 -2.88 -1.64 -10.93
CA ARG A 6 -2.18 -0.49 -10.33
C ARG A 6 -2.06 -0.72 -8.84
N ASP A 7 -0.84 -0.86 -8.37
CA ASP A 7 -0.55 -1.27 -7.00
C ASP A 7 0.38 -0.29 -6.29
N LEU A 8 0.04 0.03 -5.04
CA LEU A 8 0.94 0.77 -4.16
C LEU A 8 1.82 -0.23 -3.42
N VAL A 9 3.13 -0.09 -3.57
CA VAL A 9 4.11 -0.88 -2.83
C VAL A 9 4.42 -0.14 -1.54
N GLN A 10 3.92 -0.66 -0.41
CA GLN A 10 4.13 -0.04 0.90
C GLN A 10 5.55 -0.24 1.39
N MET A 11 6.11 -1.43 1.18
CA MET A 11 7.46 -1.73 1.65
C MET A 11 8.25 -2.51 0.61
N ALA A 12 9.45 -2.02 0.31
CA ALA A 12 10.44 -2.77 -0.43
C ALA A 12 11.35 -3.45 0.60
N ARG A 13 10.98 -4.66 1.02
CA ARG A 13 11.83 -5.45 1.91
C ARG A 13 12.74 -6.36 1.11
N GLN A 14 13.85 -6.80 1.74
CA GLN A 14 14.72 -7.80 1.16
C GLN A 14 13.97 -9.09 0.85
N GLN A 15 12.89 -9.38 1.61
CA GLN A 15 12.05 -10.55 1.40
C GLN A 15 11.08 -10.39 0.23
N MET A 16 10.91 -9.17 -0.29
CA MET A 16 10.25 -9.01 -1.58
C MET A 16 11.24 -9.58 -2.59
N THR A 17 11.04 -10.81 -2.97
CA THR A 17 12.03 -11.52 -3.76
C THR A 17 12.29 -10.79 -5.07
N ARG A 18 13.54 -10.77 -5.48
CA ARG A 18 13.90 -10.26 -6.80
C ARG A 18 13.07 -10.95 -7.87
N TYR A 19 12.74 -12.22 -7.64
CA TYR A 19 11.89 -13.00 -8.55
C TYR A 19 10.52 -12.33 -8.72
N TRP A 20 9.84 -11.97 -7.63
CA TRP A 20 8.54 -11.29 -7.74
C TRP A 20 8.67 -9.95 -8.44
N TRP A 21 9.67 -9.17 -8.03
CA TRP A 21 9.89 -7.84 -8.59
C TRP A 21 10.08 -7.88 -10.10
N GLU A 22 10.91 -8.80 -10.58
CA GLU A 22 11.21 -8.93 -12.00
C GLU A 22 10.08 -9.60 -12.78
N THR A 23 9.42 -10.59 -12.18
CA THR A 23 8.38 -11.38 -12.85
C THR A 23 7.05 -10.64 -12.94
N CYS A 24 6.63 -10.01 -11.86
CA CYS A 24 5.30 -9.38 -11.79
C CYS A 24 5.30 -7.92 -12.18
N ARG A 25 6.45 -7.28 -12.20
CA ARG A 25 6.55 -5.87 -12.55
C ARG A 25 6.01 -5.55 -13.93
N GLY A 26 6.17 -6.48 -14.88
CA GLY A 26 5.65 -6.31 -16.23
C GLY A 26 4.13 -6.35 -16.31
N ASP A 27 3.49 -7.03 -15.35
CA ASP A 27 2.04 -7.20 -15.30
C ASP A 27 1.34 -6.17 -14.40
N HIS A 28 2.13 -5.39 -13.65
CA HIS A 28 1.61 -4.44 -12.67
C HIS A 28 2.25 -3.07 -12.87
N GLU A 29 1.44 -2.05 -12.78
CA GLU A 29 1.92 -0.68 -12.73
C GLU A 29 2.10 -0.31 -11.27
N LEU A 30 3.36 -0.15 -10.84
CA LEU A 30 3.71 0.05 -9.44
C LEU A 30 3.87 1.52 -9.11
N PHE A 31 3.40 1.91 -7.93
CA PHE A 31 3.47 3.27 -7.42
C PHE A 31 4.08 3.26 -6.02
N THR A 32 4.58 4.40 -5.59
CA THR A 32 5.06 4.59 -4.23
C THR A 32 4.55 5.95 -3.72
N SER A 33 4.92 6.30 -2.50
CA SER A 33 4.57 7.60 -1.91
C SER A 33 5.72 8.08 -1.05
N GLN A 34 5.69 9.35 -0.68
CA GLN A 34 6.72 9.90 0.21
C GLN A 34 6.75 9.16 1.55
N ILE A 35 5.59 8.72 2.04
CA ILE A 35 5.53 7.96 3.29
C ILE A 35 6.30 6.65 3.17
N VAL A 36 6.13 5.95 2.03
CA VAL A 36 6.87 4.71 1.76
C VAL A 36 8.37 4.99 1.72
N LEU A 37 8.76 6.06 1.04
CA LEU A 37 10.18 6.42 0.94
C LEU A 37 10.78 6.74 2.32
N ASP A 38 10.03 7.44 3.15
CA ASP A 38 10.48 7.76 4.51
C ASP A 38 10.69 6.49 5.34
N GLU A 39 9.77 5.54 5.24
CA GLU A 39 9.91 4.26 5.93
C GLU A 39 11.08 3.43 5.38
N ALA A 40 11.21 3.39 4.06
CA ALA A 40 12.26 2.61 3.40
C ALA A 40 13.64 3.18 3.71
N GLY A 41 13.73 4.49 3.94
CA GLY A 41 14.98 5.15 4.25
C GLY A 41 15.41 5.04 5.71
N ALA A 42 14.58 4.43 6.57
CA ALA A 42 14.90 4.29 7.98
C ALA A 42 15.74 3.03 8.24
N GLY A 43 16.48 3.04 9.34
CA GLY A 43 17.26 1.89 9.77
C GLY A 43 18.68 1.89 9.22
N ASP A 44 19.22 0.69 9.01
CA ASP A 44 20.59 0.54 8.53
C ASP A 44 20.78 1.22 7.18
N PRO A 45 21.79 2.12 7.04
CA PRO A 45 21.94 2.90 5.80
C PRO A 45 22.11 2.05 4.54
N GLN A 46 22.84 0.95 4.63
CA GLN A 46 23.09 0.10 3.47
C GLN A 46 21.82 -0.59 3.01
N SER A 47 21.04 -1.14 3.94
CA SER A 47 19.76 -1.77 3.64
C SER A 47 18.73 -0.74 3.17
N ALA A 48 18.73 0.45 3.79
CA ALA A 48 17.85 1.53 3.39
C ALA A 48 18.12 1.96 1.95
N GLN A 49 19.40 2.10 1.58
CA GLN A 49 19.76 2.49 0.23
C GLN A 49 19.28 1.46 -0.80
N ALA A 50 19.41 0.17 -0.50
CA ALA A 50 18.94 -0.87 -1.39
C ALA A 50 17.44 -0.78 -1.62
N ARG A 51 16.67 -0.51 -0.55
CA ARG A 51 15.22 -0.33 -0.67
C ARG A 51 14.86 0.91 -1.49
N LEU A 52 15.54 2.02 -1.22
CA LEU A 52 15.30 3.27 -1.96
C LEU A 52 15.62 3.11 -3.44
N ASP A 53 16.67 2.38 -3.78
CA ASP A 53 17.04 2.13 -5.16
C ASP A 53 15.95 1.38 -5.91
N LEU A 54 15.28 0.43 -5.24
CA LEU A 54 14.16 -0.31 -5.84
C LEU A 54 12.95 0.59 -6.09
N LEU A 55 12.72 1.56 -5.22
CA LEU A 55 11.55 2.43 -5.28
C LEU A 55 11.76 3.64 -6.18
N GLU A 56 13.00 4.03 -6.45
CA GLU A 56 13.31 5.24 -7.19
C GLU A 56 12.58 5.36 -8.53
N PRO A 57 12.51 4.30 -9.37
CA PRO A 57 11.83 4.42 -10.66
C PRO A 57 10.32 4.55 -10.57
N LEU A 58 9.71 4.31 -9.42
CA LEU A 58 8.27 4.29 -9.29
C LEU A 58 7.69 5.70 -9.19
N PRO A 59 6.57 5.97 -9.87
CA PRO A 59 5.90 7.25 -9.72
C PRO A 59 5.42 7.47 -8.29
N LEU A 60 5.54 8.71 -7.81
CA LEU A 60 5.10 9.11 -6.49
C LEU A 60 3.64 9.54 -6.53
N LEU A 61 2.84 8.92 -5.66
CA LEU A 61 1.46 9.35 -5.45
C LEU A 61 1.44 10.54 -4.50
N GLU A 62 0.64 11.54 -4.82
CA GLU A 62 0.52 12.73 -4.00
C GLU A 62 -0.23 12.43 -2.70
N ILE A 63 0.28 12.94 -1.59
CA ILE A 63 -0.41 12.92 -0.30
C ILE A 63 -1.29 14.16 -0.25
N SER A 64 -2.42 14.08 -0.92
CA SER A 64 -3.35 15.19 -1.10
C SER A 64 -4.25 15.40 0.11
N GLN A 65 -5.01 16.49 0.09
CA GLN A 65 -5.99 16.76 1.15
C GLN A 65 -7.01 15.63 1.32
N PRO A 66 -7.59 15.07 0.24
CA PRO A 66 -8.49 13.93 0.39
C PRO A 66 -7.82 12.71 1.05
N VAL A 67 -6.53 12.46 0.78
CA VAL A 67 -5.80 11.37 1.41
C VAL A 67 -5.72 11.60 2.92
N LEU A 68 -5.35 12.81 3.33
CA LEU A 68 -5.24 13.16 4.74
C LEU A 68 -6.58 13.04 5.46
N LEU A 69 -7.65 13.50 4.82
CA LEU A 69 -8.99 13.42 5.39
C LEU A 69 -9.45 11.98 5.55
N PHE A 70 -9.20 11.13 4.56
CA PHE A 70 -9.58 9.73 4.64
C PHE A 70 -8.80 9.00 5.75
N ALA A 71 -7.49 9.25 5.83
CA ALA A 71 -6.66 8.68 6.88
C ALA A 71 -7.16 9.08 8.27
N GLN A 72 -7.53 10.35 8.42
CA GLN A 72 -8.08 10.86 9.68
C GLN A 72 -9.38 10.14 10.05
N LYS A 73 -10.25 9.88 9.08
CA LYS A 73 -11.51 9.18 9.32
C LYS A 73 -11.29 7.74 9.76
N ILE A 74 -10.27 7.08 9.22
CA ILE A 74 -9.91 5.72 9.67
C ILE A 74 -9.57 5.73 11.16
N ILE A 75 -8.72 6.66 11.57
CA ILE A 75 -8.25 6.74 12.96
C ILE A 75 -9.38 7.19 13.89
N MET A 76 -10.09 8.23 13.51
CA MET A 76 -11.17 8.78 14.34
C MET A 76 -12.34 7.82 14.48
N GLY A 77 -12.56 6.96 13.50
CA GLY A 77 -13.58 5.94 13.58
C GLY A 77 -13.19 4.73 14.41
N GLY A 78 -11.97 4.71 14.95
CA GLY A 78 -11.49 3.59 15.76
C GLY A 78 -11.24 2.33 14.97
N LEU A 79 -11.08 2.43 13.64
CA LEU A 79 -10.87 1.26 12.79
C LEU A 79 -9.47 0.69 12.96
N LEU A 80 -8.50 1.56 13.17
CA LEU A 80 -7.12 1.18 13.46
C LEU A 80 -6.65 1.96 14.68
N PRO A 81 -5.72 1.41 15.47
CA PRO A 81 -5.16 2.15 16.61
C PRO A 81 -4.33 3.33 16.14
N VAL A 82 -4.15 4.31 17.03
CA VAL A 82 -3.38 5.52 16.71
C VAL A 82 -1.95 5.18 16.31
N GLU A 83 -1.40 4.11 16.87
CA GLU A 83 -0.05 3.63 16.55
C GLU A 83 0.08 3.15 15.12
N ALA A 84 -1.04 2.90 14.45
CA ALA A 84 -1.07 2.47 13.05
C ALA A 84 -1.36 3.64 12.10
N ASP A 85 -0.93 4.84 12.45
CA ASP A 85 -1.18 6.03 11.63
C ASP A 85 -0.55 5.92 10.25
N ARG A 86 0.62 5.30 10.13
CA ARG A 86 1.27 5.08 8.83
C ARG A 86 0.48 4.10 7.98
N ASP A 87 -0.01 3.01 8.58
CA ASP A 87 -0.86 2.05 7.87
C ASP A 87 -2.13 2.73 7.36
N SER A 88 -2.72 3.59 8.19
CA SER A 88 -3.90 4.36 7.79
C SER A 88 -3.57 5.27 6.61
N ALA A 89 -2.40 5.89 6.61
CA ALA A 89 -1.97 6.76 5.53
C ALA A 89 -1.75 5.97 4.23
N HIS A 90 -1.18 4.78 4.30
CA HIS A 90 -1.01 3.93 3.11
C HIS A 90 -2.35 3.49 2.55
N ILE A 91 -3.26 3.06 3.42
CA ILE A 91 -4.61 2.66 2.99
C ILE A 91 -5.32 3.84 2.33
N ALA A 92 -5.24 5.01 2.94
CA ALA A 92 -5.87 6.21 2.40
C ALA A 92 -5.29 6.59 1.05
N THR A 93 -3.96 6.52 0.90
CA THR A 93 -3.30 6.85 -0.36
C THR A 93 -3.78 5.92 -1.47
N ALA A 94 -3.76 4.62 -1.23
CA ALA A 94 -4.18 3.64 -2.23
C ALA A 94 -5.66 3.79 -2.55
N THR A 95 -6.50 4.06 -1.56
CA THR A 95 -7.94 4.18 -1.75
C THR A 95 -8.31 5.43 -2.54
N VAL A 96 -7.81 6.59 -2.14
CA VAL A 96 -8.14 7.86 -2.78
C VAL A 96 -7.62 7.91 -4.22
N HIS A 97 -6.44 7.35 -4.47
CA HIS A 97 -5.89 7.29 -5.82
C HIS A 97 -6.49 6.14 -6.65
N GLN A 98 -7.44 5.39 -6.08
CA GLN A 98 -8.18 4.34 -6.77
C GLN A 98 -7.29 3.26 -7.35
N LEU A 99 -6.32 2.82 -6.56
CA LEU A 99 -5.45 1.71 -6.94
C LEU A 99 -6.17 0.38 -6.74
N ASP A 100 -5.70 -0.63 -7.44
CA ASP A 100 -6.30 -1.98 -7.37
C ASP A 100 -5.85 -2.75 -6.14
N ALA A 101 -4.60 -2.56 -5.72
CA ALA A 101 -4.06 -3.27 -4.57
C ALA A 101 -3.08 -2.41 -3.77
N LEU A 102 -2.99 -2.72 -2.49
CA LEU A 102 -1.98 -2.21 -1.58
C LEU A 102 -1.13 -3.41 -1.15
N LEU A 103 0.15 -3.39 -1.54
CA LEU A 103 1.08 -4.48 -1.27
C LEU A 103 1.89 -4.19 -0.01
N SER A 104 1.82 -5.08 0.96
CA SER A 104 2.58 -4.94 2.19
C SER A 104 2.94 -6.30 2.76
N LEU A 105 4.03 -6.34 3.51
CA LEU A 105 4.44 -7.53 4.24
C LEU A 105 4.12 -7.43 5.74
N ASN A 106 3.51 -6.32 6.16
CA ASN A 106 3.29 -6.03 7.57
C ASN A 106 1.81 -5.75 7.85
N PHE A 107 1.00 -6.82 7.81
CA PHE A 107 -0.45 -6.71 7.94
C PHE A 107 -1.00 -7.15 9.28
N ARG A 108 -0.23 -7.05 10.36
CA ARG A 108 -0.70 -7.53 11.66
C ARG A 108 -2.07 -6.98 12.05
N HIS A 109 -2.33 -5.72 11.69
CA HIS A 109 -3.59 -5.05 12.03
C HIS A 109 -4.69 -5.26 10.99
N LEU A 110 -4.34 -5.77 9.80
CA LEU A 110 -5.26 -5.81 8.66
C LEU A 110 -5.72 -7.22 8.32
N VAL A 111 -5.26 -8.22 9.06
CA VAL A 111 -5.66 -9.62 8.85
C VAL A 111 -7.08 -9.88 9.34
N ASN A 112 -7.60 -9.02 10.22
CA ASN A 112 -8.92 -9.17 10.81
C ASN A 112 -10.01 -8.82 9.78
N ALA A 113 -10.87 -9.80 9.49
CA ALA A 113 -11.96 -9.62 8.53
C ALA A 113 -12.92 -8.50 8.94
N SER A 114 -13.16 -8.34 10.24
CA SER A 114 -14.04 -7.28 10.74
C SER A 114 -13.49 -5.90 10.41
N ILE A 115 -12.18 -5.70 10.58
CA ILE A 115 -11.52 -4.43 10.26
C ILE A 115 -11.62 -4.17 8.77
N GLN A 116 -11.35 -5.17 7.94
CA GLN A 116 -11.44 -5.02 6.49
C GLN A 116 -12.86 -4.66 6.04
N MET A 117 -13.87 -5.27 6.64
CA MET A 117 -15.26 -4.94 6.34
C MET A 117 -15.60 -3.50 6.70
N ARG A 118 -15.12 -3.03 7.86
CA ARG A 118 -15.34 -1.65 8.29
C ARG A 118 -14.64 -0.65 7.37
N LEU A 119 -13.41 -0.96 6.97
CA LEU A 119 -12.67 -0.12 6.03
C LEU A 119 -13.40 -0.03 4.69
N ARG A 120 -13.92 -1.15 4.22
CA ARG A 120 -14.69 -1.19 2.96
C ARG A 120 -15.93 -0.34 3.04
N ARG A 121 -16.65 -0.41 4.16
CA ARG A 121 -17.86 0.40 4.38
C ARG A 121 -17.51 1.89 4.43
N LEU A 122 -16.42 2.24 5.11
CA LEU A 122 -15.99 3.63 5.15
C LEU A 122 -15.64 4.13 3.76
N ALA A 123 -14.88 3.35 2.99
CA ALA A 123 -14.51 3.72 1.64
C ALA A 123 -15.75 3.98 0.78
N LEU A 124 -16.72 3.06 0.83
CA LEU A 124 -17.96 3.21 0.07
C LEU A 124 -18.74 4.47 0.45
N ARG A 125 -18.81 4.78 1.75
CA ARG A 125 -19.48 6.00 2.20
C ARG A 125 -18.80 7.26 1.67
N GLU A 126 -17.49 7.22 1.49
CA GLU A 126 -16.74 8.36 0.99
C GLU A 126 -16.64 8.37 -0.54
N GLY A 127 -17.29 7.44 -1.22
CA GLY A 127 -17.28 7.39 -2.68
C GLY A 127 -16.10 6.66 -3.29
N TYR A 128 -15.43 5.83 -2.52
CA TYR A 128 -14.26 5.07 -2.97
C TYR A 128 -14.50 3.57 -2.90
N GLU A 129 -13.66 2.84 -3.62
CA GLU A 129 -13.58 1.39 -3.51
C GLU A 129 -12.27 1.04 -2.81
N LEU A 130 -12.36 0.23 -1.73
CA LEU A 130 -11.17 -0.17 -0.99
C LEU A 130 -10.33 -1.10 -1.86
N PRO A 131 -9.01 -0.82 -2.02
CA PRO A 131 -8.14 -1.73 -2.76
C PRO A 131 -7.98 -3.08 -2.04
N VAL A 132 -7.58 -4.09 -2.78
CA VAL A 132 -7.20 -5.38 -2.18
C VAL A 132 -5.92 -5.16 -1.39
N ILE A 133 -5.94 -5.51 -0.10
CA ILE A 133 -4.76 -5.41 0.75
C ILE A 133 -4.16 -6.80 0.85
N CYS A 134 -2.95 -6.97 0.34
CA CYS A 134 -2.36 -8.29 0.21
C CYS A 134 -0.84 -8.26 0.25
N THR A 135 -0.25 -9.44 0.39
CA THR A 135 1.19 -9.61 0.22
C THR A 135 1.50 -9.77 -1.27
N PRO A 136 2.78 -9.56 -1.68
CA PRO A 136 3.17 -9.82 -3.06
C PRO A 136 2.87 -11.26 -3.50
N GLU A 137 3.06 -12.24 -2.63
CA GLU A 137 2.80 -13.64 -2.95
C GLU A 137 1.32 -13.88 -3.21
N GLU A 138 0.44 -13.31 -2.40
CA GLU A 138 -0.99 -13.43 -2.61
C GLU A 138 -1.42 -12.83 -3.95
N LEU A 139 -0.81 -11.72 -4.32
CA LEU A 139 -1.11 -11.09 -5.60
C LEU A 139 -0.68 -11.95 -6.78
N MET A 140 0.47 -12.63 -6.67
CA MET A 140 0.93 -13.56 -7.70
C MET A 140 -0.07 -14.68 -7.93
N ASP A 141 -0.64 -15.22 -6.84
CA ASP A 141 -1.62 -16.30 -6.95
C ASP A 141 -2.90 -15.83 -7.66
N VAL A 142 -3.30 -14.59 -7.44
CA VAL A 142 -4.50 -14.02 -8.07
C VAL A 142 -4.29 -13.78 -9.55
N THR A 143 -3.06 -13.46 -9.96
CA THR A 143 -2.78 -13.10 -11.36
C THR A 143 -2.39 -14.29 -12.25
N LYS A 144 -2.26 -15.46 -11.69
CA LYS A 144 -1.97 -16.67 -12.47
C LYS A 144 -3.19 -17.16 -13.24
#